data_6567a01e65af489dd00b027b8ae0607f
#
_entry.id   6567a01e65af489dd00b027b8ae0607f
#
_cell.length_a   1.000
_cell.length_b   1.000
_cell.length_c   1.000
_cell.angle_alpha   90.00
_cell.angle_beta   90.00
_cell.angle_gamma   90.00
#
_symmetry.space_group_name_H-M   'P 1'
#
loop_
_entity.id
_entity.type
_entity.pdbx_description
1 polymer ?
#
loop_
_entity_poly.entity_id
_entity_poly.type
_entity_poly.pdbx_seq_one_letter_code
_entity_poly.pdbx_strand_id
1 'polypeptide(L)'
;MNIPKRNRSGEKETLAKVKQAARHFVEVLLTVLLFGTQTILDAGIYISIMTAPLLPYLTAIPEFLYRYPQAFHATTAVMLFWKNLLVGRIVALIGVIILTLAAIQWLWYHHKKVGLFTKGLYSKSRHPQFLGIIIISLGLTIMVLTFDPFPLQQLVALWFLQVLGYMTIAFFEERSLSKKFGGEYEQYRLKVPFIFPVKCPRKVPEYLFTLLIFALVCAVLLYLPYDLIRYYSQRLIPDSPISWGF
;
A
#
# COMPACT_ATOMS: atom_id res chain seq x y z
N MET A 1 16.57 -20.21 79.08
CA MET A 1 15.76 -20.23 77.83
C MET A 1 16.44 -19.35 76.80
N ASN A 2 17.21 -19.99 75.83
CA ASN A 2 17.99 -19.26 74.84
C ASN A 2 17.10 -18.95 73.63
N ILE A 3 16.75 -17.68 73.40
CA ILE A 3 16.02 -17.25 72.20
C ILE A 3 17.02 -17.14 71.06
N PRO A 4 16.86 -17.88 69.95
CA PRO A 4 17.79 -17.83 68.83
C PRO A 4 17.78 -16.43 68.21
N LYS A 5 18.96 -15.77 68.11
CA LYS A 5 19.14 -14.51 67.42
C LYS A 5 18.72 -14.68 65.96
N ARG A 6 17.56 -14.10 65.57
CA ARG A 6 17.02 -14.06 64.21
C ARG A 6 18.06 -13.47 63.28
N ASN A 7 18.44 -14.22 62.24
CA ASN A 7 19.49 -13.82 61.27
C ASN A 7 18.99 -12.66 60.36
N ARG A 8 19.06 -11.41 60.89
CA ARG A 8 18.65 -10.19 60.20
C ARG A 8 19.50 -9.84 58.99
N SER A 9 20.69 -10.40 58.82
CA SER A 9 21.59 -10.16 57.67
C SER A 9 21.11 -10.87 56.41
N GLY A 10 20.68 -12.10 56.49
CA GLY A 10 20.15 -12.87 55.35
C GLY A 10 18.80 -12.33 54.85
N GLU A 11 17.96 -11.82 55.79
CA GLU A 11 16.67 -11.21 55.43
C GLU A 11 16.86 -9.90 54.64
N LYS A 12 17.84 -9.07 55.00
CA LYS A 12 18.20 -7.82 54.28
C LYS A 12 18.76 -8.10 52.88
N GLU A 13 19.59 -9.12 52.72
CA GLU A 13 20.17 -9.49 51.45
C GLU A 13 19.10 -10.02 50.47
N THR A 14 18.18 -10.85 50.98
CA THR A 14 17.05 -11.36 50.19
C THR A 14 16.13 -10.22 49.73
N LEU A 15 15.84 -9.28 50.62
CA LEU A 15 15.02 -8.12 50.28
C LEU A 15 15.69 -7.20 49.25
N ALA A 16 17.01 -7.06 49.31
CA ALA A 16 17.77 -6.29 48.32
C ALA A 16 17.73 -6.96 46.95
N LYS A 17 17.88 -8.29 46.85
CA LYS A 17 17.76 -9.07 45.59
C LYS A 17 16.36 -8.99 45.01
N VAL A 18 15.31 -9.07 45.81
CA VAL A 18 13.91 -8.91 45.36
C VAL A 18 13.66 -7.49 44.82
N LYS A 19 14.14 -6.47 45.50
CA LYS A 19 14.01 -5.06 45.05
C LYS A 19 14.75 -4.85 43.69
N GLN A 20 15.93 -5.42 43.56
CA GLN A 20 16.71 -5.31 42.34
C GLN A 20 16.00 -6.05 41.16
N ALA A 21 15.48 -7.25 41.37
CA ALA A 21 14.70 -8.00 40.40
C ALA A 21 13.42 -7.25 39.99
N ALA A 22 12.71 -6.66 40.94
CA ALA A 22 11.52 -5.86 40.68
C ALA A 22 11.84 -4.61 39.82
N ARG A 23 12.94 -3.90 40.12
CA ARG A 23 13.39 -2.75 39.32
C ARG A 23 13.71 -3.19 37.89
N HIS A 24 14.47 -4.24 37.71
CA HIS A 24 14.82 -4.75 36.40
C HIS A 24 13.59 -5.18 35.59
N PHE A 25 12.62 -5.83 36.25
CA PHE A 25 11.34 -6.16 35.61
C PHE A 25 10.56 -4.92 35.12
N VAL A 26 10.48 -3.89 35.97
CA VAL A 26 9.82 -2.61 35.62
C VAL A 26 10.54 -1.91 34.48
N GLU A 27 11.86 -1.89 34.45
CA GLU A 27 12.66 -1.30 33.37
C GLU A 27 12.43 -2.04 32.04
N VAL A 28 12.44 -3.36 32.05
CA VAL A 28 12.15 -4.17 30.86
C VAL A 28 10.72 -3.95 30.37
N LEU A 29 9.75 -3.93 31.27
CA LEU A 29 8.35 -3.68 30.93
C LEU A 29 8.16 -2.29 30.30
N LEU A 30 8.74 -1.24 30.90
CA LEU A 30 8.68 0.12 30.35
C LEU A 30 9.35 0.20 28.98
N THR A 31 10.51 -0.44 28.83
CA THR A 31 11.22 -0.49 27.53
C THR A 31 10.36 -1.14 26.44
N VAL A 32 9.72 -2.28 26.74
CA VAL A 32 8.83 -2.98 25.82
C VAL A 32 7.61 -2.13 25.46
N LEU A 33 6.99 -1.49 26.46
CA LEU A 33 5.84 -0.60 26.22
C LEU A 33 6.22 0.61 25.38
N LEU A 34 7.30 1.31 25.71
CA LEU A 34 7.75 2.49 24.96
C LEU A 34 8.16 2.12 23.54
N PHE A 35 8.90 1.03 23.35
CA PHE A 35 9.28 0.55 22.01
C PHE A 35 8.06 0.11 21.21
N GLY A 36 7.11 -0.57 21.83
CA GLY A 36 5.85 -0.98 21.21
C GLY A 36 5.00 0.21 20.77
N THR A 37 4.83 1.21 21.63
CA THR A 37 4.07 2.44 21.27
C THR A 37 4.75 3.23 20.16
N GLN A 38 6.08 3.38 20.20
CA GLN A 38 6.83 4.06 19.13
C GLN A 38 6.67 3.34 17.79
N THR A 39 6.79 2.01 17.78
CA THR A 39 6.61 1.21 16.55
C THR A 39 5.21 1.34 15.99
N ILE A 40 4.17 1.37 16.83
CA ILE A 40 2.78 1.55 16.40
C ILE A 40 2.57 2.96 15.85
N LEU A 41 3.14 3.99 16.48
CA LEU A 41 3.06 5.37 15.99
C LEU A 41 3.76 5.51 14.62
N ASP A 42 4.98 4.98 14.48
CA ASP A 42 5.73 5.02 13.22
C ASP A 42 4.99 4.28 12.10
N ALA A 43 4.41 3.11 12.40
CA ALA A 43 3.57 2.38 11.44
C ALA A 43 2.30 3.17 11.09
N GLY A 44 1.64 3.81 12.07
CA GLY A 44 0.46 4.64 11.86
C GLY A 44 0.76 5.84 10.97
N ILE A 45 1.86 6.54 11.20
CA ILE A 45 2.32 7.65 10.37
C ILE A 45 2.61 7.18 8.95
N TYR A 46 3.33 6.05 8.81
CA TYR A 46 3.65 5.48 7.50
C TYR A 46 2.38 5.10 6.71
N ILE A 47 1.42 4.42 7.36
CA ILE A 47 0.13 4.07 6.75
C ILE A 47 -0.63 5.34 6.34
N SER A 48 -0.64 6.38 7.19
CA SER A 48 -1.31 7.65 6.88
C SER A 48 -0.71 8.34 5.66
N ILE A 49 0.62 8.39 5.57
CA ILE A 49 1.33 8.92 4.40
C ILE A 49 1.01 8.10 3.15
N MET A 50 0.99 6.78 3.26
CA MET A 50 0.67 5.88 2.15
C MET A 50 -0.78 6.00 1.67
N THR A 51 -1.72 6.34 2.55
CA THR A 51 -3.15 6.47 2.21
C THR A 51 -3.55 7.87 1.78
N ALA A 52 -2.78 8.90 2.15
CA ALA A 52 -3.10 10.29 1.83
C ALA A 52 -3.37 10.56 0.33
N PRO A 53 -2.59 10.03 -0.64
CA PRO A 53 -2.86 10.23 -2.06
C PRO A 53 -4.15 9.55 -2.56
N LEU A 54 -4.73 8.61 -1.78
CA LEU A 54 -6.02 8.00 -2.10
C LEU A 54 -7.20 8.93 -1.78
N LEU A 55 -7.04 9.90 -0.88
CA LEU A 55 -8.13 10.76 -0.43
C LEU A 55 -8.90 11.44 -1.58
N PRO A 56 -8.25 12.08 -2.57
CA PRO A 56 -8.97 12.67 -3.69
C PRO A 56 -9.77 11.64 -4.48
N TYR A 57 -9.22 10.44 -4.67
CA TYR A 57 -9.90 9.35 -5.35
C TYR A 57 -11.09 8.82 -4.55
N LEU A 58 -10.96 8.71 -3.22
CA LEU A 58 -12.04 8.26 -2.33
C LEU A 58 -13.21 9.25 -2.27
N THR A 59 -13.01 10.52 -2.64
CA THR A 59 -14.13 11.51 -2.73
C THR A 59 -15.15 11.16 -3.81
N ALA A 60 -14.78 10.32 -4.79
CA ALA A 60 -15.71 9.82 -5.79
C ALA A 60 -16.69 8.76 -5.24
N ILE A 61 -16.37 8.11 -4.11
CA ILE A 61 -17.20 7.04 -3.53
C ILE A 61 -18.58 7.54 -3.09
N PRO A 62 -18.74 8.66 -2.34
CA PRO A 62 -20.04 9.16 -1.95
C PRO A 62 -20.93 9.50 -3.16
N GLU A 63 -20.36 10.07 -4.23
CA GLU A 63 -21.09 10.35 -5.45
C GLU A 63 -21.54 9.07 -6.14
N PHE A 64 -20.69 8.07 -6.21
CA PHE A 64 -21.02 6.75 -6.73
C PHE A 64 -22.16 6.10 -5.93
N LEU A 65 -22.09 6.10 -4.60
CA LEU A 65 -23.10 5.53 -3.73
C LEU A 65 -24.43 6.29 -3.80
N TYR A 66 -24.39 7.62 -3.98
CA TYR A 66 -25.60 8.42 -4.17
C TYR A 66 -26.30 8.10 -5.49
N ARG A 67 -25.55 7.92 -6.56
CA ARG A 67 -26.12 7.56 -7.88
C ARG A 67 -26.62 6.10 -7.93
N TYR A 68 -25.98 5.23 -7.17
CA TYR A 68 -26.25 3.77 -7.16
C TYR A 68 -26.49 3.25 -5.74
N PRO A 69 -27.59 3.67 -5.06
CA PRO A 69 -27.84 3.27 -3.67
C PRO A 69 -27.99 1.74 -3.51
N GLN A 70 -28.44 1.05 -4.55
CA GLN A 70 -28.55 -0.42 -4.57
C GLN A 70 -27.17 -1.10 -4.58
N ALA A 71 -26.14 -0.44 -5.09
CA ALA A 71 -24.77 -0.95 -5.06
C ALA A 71 -24.22 -1.08 -3.64
N PHE A 72 -24.76 -0.32 -2.68
CA PHE A 72 -24.35 -0.43 -1.28
C PHE A 72 -24.75 -1.78 -0.64
N HIS A 73 -25.92 -2.29 -0.97
CA HIS A 73 -26.40 -3.58 -0.45
C HIS A 73 -25.89 -4.80 -1.22
N ALA A 74 -25.56 -4.61 -2.49
CA ALA A 74 -25.05 -5.66 -3.38
C ALA A 74 -23.53 -5.65 -3.55
N THR A 75 -22.81 -4.71 -2.91
CA THR A 75 -21.46 -4.28 -3.27
C THR A 75 -20.45 -5.43 -3.32
N THR A 76 -20.48 -6.33 -2.36
CA THR A 76 -19.47 -7.40 -2.29
C THR A 76 -19.75 -8.51 -3.31
N ALA A 77 -21.01 -8.93 -3.43
CA ALA A 77 -21.42 -9.98 -4.36
C ALA A 77 -21.34 -9.46 -5.82
N VAL A 78 -21.80 -8.23 -6.07
CA VAL A 78 -21.75 -7.59 -7.38
C VAL A 78 -20.30 -7.39 -7.83
N MET A 79 -19.44 -6.84 -6.97
CA MET A 79 -18.03 -6.65 -7.32
C MET A 79 -17.28 -7.97 -7.55
N LEU A 80 -17.66 -9.05 -6.87
CA LEU A 80 -17.02 -10.35 -7.02
C LEU A 80 -17.54 -11.14 -8.23
N PHE A 81 -18.83 -11.02 -8.58
CA PHE A 81 -19.47 -11.94 -9.52
C PHE A 81 -19.99 -11.31 -10.82
N TRP A 82 -20.04 -9.98 -10.94
CA TRP A 82 -20.56 -9.35 -12.16
C TRP A 82 -19.55 -9.47 -13.32
N LYS A 83 -20.02 -10.04 -14.43
CA LYS A 83 -19.20 -10.36 -15.61
C LYS A 83 -18.46 -9.15 -16.21
N ASN A 84 -19.14 -8.01 -16.28
CA ASN A 84 -18.59 -6.79 -16.87
C ASN A 84 -17.38 -6.23 -16.12
N LEU A 85 -17.19 -6.65 -14.87
CA LEU A 85 -16.10 -6.17 -14.00
C LEU A 85 -14.84 -7.05 -14.07
N LEU A 86 -14.82 -8.10 -14.91
CA LEU A 86 -13.74 -9.09 -14.94
C LEU A 86 -12.36 -8.45 -15.19
N VAL A 87 -12.26 -7.57 -16.18
CA VAL A 87 -10.99 -6.92 -16.53
C VAL A 87 -10.46 -6.09 -15.38
N GLY A 88 -11.29 -5.22 -14.79
CA GLY A 88 -10.91 -4.39 -13.65
C GLY A 88 -10.52 -5.24 -12.42
N ARG A 89 -11.22 -6.36 -12.17
CA ARG A 89 -10.88 -7.30 -11.09
C ARG A 89 -9.52 -7.94 -11.28
N ILE A 90 -9.21 -8.40 -12.49
CA ILE A 90 -7.90 -9.00 -12.78
C ILE A 90 -6.80 -7.97 -12.54
N VAL A 91 -6.98 -6.73 -13.04
CA VAL A 91 -6.03 -5.65 -12.83
C VAL A 91 -5.88 -5.33 -11.32
N ALA A 92 -6.98 -5.19 -10.58
CA ALA A 92 -6.93 -4.93 -9.15
C ALA A 92 -6.24 -6.07 -8.39
N LEU A 93 -6.52 -7.34 -8.74
CA LEU A 93 -5.90 -8.52 -8.12
C LEU A 93 -4.38 -8.54 -8.33
N ILE A 94 -3.90 -8.21 -9.54
CA ILE A 94 -2.47 -8.06 -9.81
C ILE A 94 -1.86 -7.01 -8.87
N GLY A 95 -2.52 -5.87 -8.71
CA GLY A 95 -2.09 -4.81 -7.79
C GLY A 95 -2.02 -5.29 -6.33
N VAL A 96 -3.04 -6.04 -5.86
CA VAL A 96 -3.06 -6.64 -4.51
C VAL A 96 -1.89 -7.59 -4.31
N ILE A 97 -1.60 -8.44 -5.28
CA ILE A 97 -0.46 -9.37 -5.21
C ILE A 97 0.86 -8.60 -5.09
N ILE A 98 1.07 -7.58 -5.94
CA ILE A 98 2.29 -6.76 -5.90
C ILE A 98 2.42 -6.05 -4.55
N LEU A 99 1.35 -5.41 -4.06
CA LEU A 99 1.35 -4.70 -2.78
C LEU A 99 1.66 -5.64 -1.61
N THR A 100 0.99 -6.79 -1.57
CA THR A 100 1.18 -7.79 -0.50
C THR A 100 2.61 -8.32 -0.48
N LEU A 101 3.16 -8.68 -1.64
CA LEU A 101 4.54 -9.16 -1.74
C LEU A 101 5.54 -8.06 -1.36
N ALA A 102 5.32 -6.81 -1.79
CA ALA A 102 6.17 -5.68 -1.42
C ALA A 102 6.12 -5.42 0.08
N ALA A 103 4.94 -5.45 0.70
CA ALA A 103 4.76 -5.25 2.14
C ALA A 103 5.43 -6.37 2.96
N ILE A 104 5.26 -7.64 2.57
CA ILE A 104 5.93 -8.79 3.23
C ILE A 104 7.44 -8.64 3.16
N GLN A 105 7.98 -8.29 1.98
CA GLN A 105 9.41 -8.09 1.80
C GLN A 105 9.92 -6.93 2.66
N TRP A 106 9.20 -5.80 2.68
CA TRP A 106 9.57 -4.65 3.49
C TRP A 106 9.57 -4.97 4.98
N LEU A 107 8.52 -5.62 5.51
CA LEU A 107 8.41 -6.05 6.91
C LEU A 107 9.55 -6.99 7.30
N TRP A 108 9.84 -7.97 6.47
CA TRP A 108 10.90 -8.95 6.74
C TRP A 108 12.29 -8.30 6.82
N TYR A 109 12.59 -7.34 5.94
CA TYR A 109 13.85 -6.61 5.95
C TYR A 109 13.94 -5.59 7.08
N HIS A 110 12.85 -4.92 7.38
CA HIS A 110 12.79 -4.01 8.53
C HIS A 110 13.08 -4.76 9.84
N HIS A 111 12.50 -5.94 9.99
CA HIS A 111 12.74 -6.80 11.16
C HIS A 111 14.22 -7.27 11.27
N LYS A 112 14.87 -7.54 10.14
CA LYS A 112 16.28 -7.96 10.12
C LYS A 112 17.28 -6.82 10.25
N LYS A 113 16.85 -5.56 10.34
CA LYS A 113 17.71 -4.36 10.37
C LYS A 113 18.77 -4.34 9.25
N VAL A 114 18.46 -4.89 8.09
CA VAL A 114 19.33 -4.85 6.91
C VAL A 114 19.36 -3.42 6.38
N GLY A 115 20.50 -2.94 5.90
CA GLY A 115 20.66 -1.62 5.33
C GLY A 115 19.73 -1.33 4.14
N LEU A 116 20.26 -0.87 3.01
CA LEU A 116 19.48 -0.60 1.81
C LEU A 116 18.91 -1.91 1.22
N PHE A 117 17.59 -1.98 1.06
CA PHE A 117 16.93 -3.15 0.50
C PHE A 117 16.79 -3.06 -1.02
N THR A 118 17.41 -3.99 -1.74
CA THR A 118 17.52 -3.97 -3.21
C THR A 118 17.12 -5.29 -3.89
N LYS A 119 16.56 -6.26 -3.13
CA LYS A 119 16.23 -7.61 -3.63
C LYS A 119 14.73 -7.79 -3.91
N GLY A 120 14.36 -8.89 -4.56
CA GLY A 120 12.97 -9.24 -4.83
C GLY A 120 12.27 -8.22 -5.74
N LEU A 121 11.09 -7.74 -5.37
CA LEU A 121 10.35 -6.71 -6.12
C LEU A 121 11.10 -5.39 -6.18
N TYR A 122 11.88 -5.05 -5.15
CA TYR A 122 12.72 -3.86 -5.10
C TYR A 122 13.92 -3.91 -6.07
N SER A 123 14.23 -5.07 -6.68
CA SER A 123 15.16 -5.16 -7.81
C SER A 123 14.52 -4.82 -9.17
N LYS A 124 13.19 -4.72 -9.23
CA LYS A 124 12.42 -4.43 -10.46
C LYS A 124 11.82 -3.03 -10.46
N SER A 125 11.46 -2.51 -9.29
CA SER A 125 10.95 -1.17 -9.07
C SER A 125 11.47 -0.66 -7.72
N ARG A 126 11.77 0.63 -7.62
CA ARG A 126 12.20 1.24 -6.33
C ARG A 126 11.03 1.41 -5.36
N HIS A 127 9.81 1.56 -5.89
CA HIS A 127 8.59 1.78 -5.11
C HIS A 127 7.48 0.78 -5.50
N PRO A 128 7.70 -0.55 -5.31
CA PRO A 128 6.74 -1.56 -5.71
C PRO A 128 5.43 -1.48 -4.90
N GLN A 129 5.46 -0.96 -3.67
CA GLN A 129 4.25 -0.72 -2.87
C GLN A 129 3.35 0.36 -3.50
N PHE A 130 3.91 1.46 -3.99
CA PHE A 130 3.14 2.50 -4.69
C PHE A 130 2.60 1.98 -6.01
N LEU A 131 3.40 1.22 -6.76
CA LEU A 131 2.95 0.56 -7.98
C LEU A 131 1.75 -0.36 -7.71
N GLY A 132 1.79 -1.16 -6.65
CA GLY A 132 0.68 -2.03 -6.24
C GLY A 132 -0.60 -1.25 -6.00
N ILE A 133 -0.55 -0.17 -5.22
CA ILE A 133 -1.72 0.68 -4.92
C ILE A 133 -2.25 1.36 -6.19
N ILE A 134 -1.38 1.88 -7.05
CA ILE A 134 -1.74 2.51 -8.32
C ILE A 134 -2.47 1.50 -9.23
N ILE A 135 -2.00 0.25 -9.30
CA ILE A 135 -2.64 -0.79 -10.10
C ILE A 135 -3.98 -1.22 -9.48
N ILE A 136 -4.09 -1.32 -8.15
CA ILE A 136 -5.38 -1.59 -7.48
C ILE A 136 -6.40 -0.50 -7.87
N SER A 137 -6.05 0.76 -7.68
CA SER A 137 -6.95 1.88 -7.98
C SER A 137 -7.27 1.99 -9.48
N LEU A 138 -6.34 1.63 -10.36
CA LEU A 138 -6.59 1.49 -11.80
C LEU A 138 -7.65 0.44 -12.07
N GLY A 139 -7.54 -0.74 -11.46
CA GLY A 139 -8.52 -1.80 -11.60
C GLY A 139 -9.92 -1.38 -11.11
N LEU A 140 -9.98 -0.69 -9.97
CA LEU A 140 -11.23 -0.12 -9.44
C LEU A 140 -11.80 0.94 -10.40
N THR A 141 -10.96 1.82 -10.95
CA THR A 141 -11.36 2.80 -11.97
C THR A 141 -11.99 2.11 -13.18
N ILE A 142 -11.34 1.09 -13.73
CA ILE A 142 -11.86 0.31 -14.86
C ILE A 142 -13.21 -0.32 -14.50
N MET A 143 -13.38 -0.88 -13.29
CA MET A 143 -14.65 -1.45 -12.84
C MET A 143 -15.77 -0.40 -12.83
N VAL A 144 -15.53 0.78 -12.25
CA VAL A 144 -16.53 1.85 -12.21
C VAL A 144 -16.89 2.34 -13.61
N LEU A 145 -15.90 2.50 -14.49
CA LEU A 145 -16.12 2.97 -15.86
C LEU A 145 -16.86 1.96 -16.75
N THR A 146 -16.83 0.68 -16.43
CA THR A 146 -17.59 -0.35 -17.16
C THR A 146 -19.03 -0.50 -16.64
N PHE A 147 -19.37 0.13 -15.51
CA PHE A 147 -20.67 -0.06 -14.88
C PHE A 147 -21.76 0.85 -15.47
N ASP A 148 -21.46 2.15 -15.76
CA ASP A 148 -22.42 3.12 -16.32
C ASP A 148 -21.71 4.47 -16.62
N PRO A 149 -22.36 5.45 -17.33
CA PRO A 149 -21.77 6.75 -17.63
C PRO A 149 -21.53 7.60 -16.36
N PHE A 150 -20.69 7.10 -15.47
CA PHE A 150 -20.06 7.96 -14.46
C PHE A 150 -19.21 9.00 -15.19
N PRO A 151 -19.06 10.24 -14.67
CA PRO A 151 -18.24 11.24 -15.34
C PRO A 151 -16.80 10.76 -15.49
N LEU A 152 -16.56 10.07 -16.60
CA LEU A 152 -15.31 9.40 -16.99
C LEU A 152 -14.10 10.31 -16.76
N GLN A 153 -14.20 11.57 -17.20
CA GLN A 153 -13.11 12.54 -17.11
C GLN A 153 -12.75 12.89 -15.67
N GLN A 154 -13.75 13.01 -14.79
CA GLN A 154 -13.52 13.30 -13.36
C GLN A 154 -12.80 12.12 -12.67
N LEU A 155 -13.26 10.90 -12.91
CA LEU A 155 -12.66 9.73 -12.27
C LEU A 155 -11.22 9.50 -12.73
N VAL A 156 -10.96 9.66 -14.03
CA VAL A 156 -9.59 9.57 -14.59
C VAL A 156 -8.70 10.68 -14.07
N ALA A 157 -9.22 11.90 -13.94
CA ALA A 157 -8.48 13.03 -13.36
C ALA A 157 -8.15 12.79 -11.88
N LEU A 158 -9.09 12.26 -11.08
CA LEU A 158 -8.85 11.92 -9.67
C LEU A 158 -7.81 10.79 -9.54
N TRP A 159 -7.88 9.78 -10.40
CA TRP A 159 -6.88 8.73 -10.43
C TRP A 159 -5.49 9.29 -10.79
N PHE A 160 -5.40 10.18 -11.77
CA PHE A 160 -4.15 10.83 -12.14
C PHE A 160 -3.59 11.68 -11.00
N LEU A 161 -4.44 12.44 -10.31
CA LEU A 161 -4.06 13.22 -9.13
C LEU A 161 -3.49 12.33 -8.01
N GLN A 162 -4.11 11.19 -7.76
CA GLN A 162 -3.61 10.17 -6.84
C GLN A 162 -2.20 9.69 -7.24
N VAL A 163 -1.98 9.42 -8.53
CA VAL A 163 -0.67 9.00 -9.04
C VAL A 163 0.39 10.08 -8.82
N LEU A 164 0.06 11.36 -9.09
CA LEU A 164 0.95 12.49 -8.80
C LEU A 164 1.29 12.57 -7.30
N GLY A 165 0.34 12.30 -6.43
CA GLY A 165 0.57 12.20 -4.99
C GLY A 165 1.60 11.13 -4.63
N TYR A 166 1.49 9.92 -5.20
CA TYR A 166 2.47 8.86 -4.97
C TYR A 166 3.84 9.19 -5.55
N MET A 167 3.91 9.80 -6.73
CA MET A 167 5.18 10.26 -7.30
C MET A 167 5.87 11.29 -6.38
N THR A 168 5.09 12.18 -5.78
CA THR A 168 5.60 13.20 -4.85
C THR A 168 6.15 12.55 -3.57
N ILE A 169 5.43 11.61 -2.98
CA ILE A 169 5.89 10.88 -1.78
C ILE A 169 7.17 10.09 -2.12
N ALA A 170 7.19 9.37 -3.24
CA ALA A 170 8.35 8.62 -3.70
C ALA A 170 9.58 9.53 -3.87
N PHE A 171 9.40 10.74 -4.40
CA PHE A 171 10.47 11.73 -4.53
C PHE A 171 11.07 12.12 -3.17
N PHE A 172 10.23 12.40 -2.16
CA PHE A 172 10.71 12.72 -0.83
C PHE A 172 11.39 11.52 -0.14
N GLU A 173 10.86 10.32 -0.34
CA GLU A 173 11.46 9.08 0.16
C GLU A 173 12.85 8.86 -0.45
N GLU A 174 13.02 9.01 -1.77
CA GLU A 174 14.32 8.90 -2.44
C GLU A 174 15.33 9.93 -1.94
N ARG A 175 14.87 11.17 -1.71
CA ARG A 175 15.76 12.21 -1.15
C ARG A 175 16.24 11.85 0.25
N SER A 176 15.39 11.23 1.06
CA SER A 176 15.74 10.73 2.40
C SER A 176 16.72 9.56 2.31
N LEU A 177 16.46 8.61 1.41
CA LEU A 177 17.33 7.44 1.20
C LEU A 177 18.71 7.84 0.64
N SER A 178 18.77 8.78 -0.29
CA SER A 178 20.03 9.32 -0.81
C SER A 178 20.85 9.98 0.29
N LYS A 179 20.22 10.73 1.20
CA LYS A 179 20.92 11.31 2.37
C LYS A 179 21.42 10.25 3.34
N LYS A 180 20.67 9.18 3.54
CA LYS A 180 20.99 8.12 4.51
C LYS A 180 22.05 7.15 4.01
N PHE A 181 22.00 6.74 2.72
CA PHE A 181 22.82 5.68 2.14
C PHE A 181 23.84 6.19 1.11
N GLY A 182 23.79 7.47 0.72
CA GLY A 182 24.77 8.10 -0.16
C GLY A 182 25.01 7.34 -1.47
N GLY A 183 26.27 7.02 -1.75
CA GLY A 183 26.68 6.38 -3.02
C GLY A 183 26.08 4.98 -3.23
N GLU A 184 25.74 4.24 -2.18
CA GLU A 184 25.08 2.93 -2.30
C GLU A 184 23.69 3.08 -2.92
N TYR A 185 22.94 4.09 -2.47
CA TYR A 185 21.62 4.39 -3.02
C TYR A 185 21.69 4.88 -4.48
N GLU A 186 22.68 5.71 -4.82
CA GLU A 186 22.86 6.20 -6.19
C GLU A 186 23.18 5.05 -7.17
N GLN A 187 23.99 4.06 -6.77
CA GLN A 187 24.25 2.88 -7.59
C GLN A 187 22.97 2.02 -7.77
N TYR A 188 22.15 1.90 -6.73
CA TYR A 188 20.85 1.23 -6.81
C TYR A 188 19.91 1.96 -7.77
N ARG A 189 19.81 3.29 -7.65
CA ARG A 189 18.98 4.15 -8.48
C ARG A 189 19.31 4.05 -9.97
N LEU A 190 20.59 3.94 -10.32
CA LEU A 190 21.03 3.77 -11.71
C LEU A 190 20.61 2.42 -12.33
N LYS A 191 20.39 1.39 -11.49
CA LYS A 191 20.08 0.03 -11.95
C LYS A 191 18.59 -0.27 -11.97
N VAL A 192 17.82 0.33 -11.07
CA VAL A 192 16.41 -0.02 -10.83
C VAL A 192 15.51 1.15 -11.21
N PRO A 193 14.46 0.92 -12.01
CA PRO A 193 13.49 1.94 -12.42
C PRO A 193 12.72 2.53 -11.22
N PHE A 194 12.19 3.75 -11.39
CA PHE A 194 11.49 4.51 -10.35
C PHE A 194 10.24 3.79 -9.82
N ILE A 195 9.14 3.78 -10.56
CA ILE A 195 7.88 3.11 -10.18
C ILE A 195 7.57 1.98 -11.15
N PHE A 196 7.52 2.29 -12.45
CA PHE A 196 7.29 1.27 -13.46
C PHE A 196 8.55 0.42 -13.70
N PRO A 197 8.40 -0.92 -13.87
CA PRO A 197 9.53 -1.81 -14.15
C PRO A 197 10.03 -1.69 -15.60
N VAL A 198 10.10 -0.46 -16.12
CA VAL A 198 10.57 -0.12 -17.47
C VAL A 198 11.74 0.84 -17.34
N LYS A 199 12.83 0.51 -17.99
CA LYS A 199 14.02 1.37 -17.97
C LYS A 199 13.77 2.68 -18.70
N CYS A 200 14.03 3.79 -18.01
CA CYS A 200 13.98 5.11 -18.60
C CYS A 200 15.08 5.31 -19.66
N PRO A 201 14.78 5.90 -20.82
CA PRO A 201 15.80 6.32 -21.77
C PRO A 201 16.77 7.32 -21.14
N ARG A 202 18.06 7.17 -21.38
CA ARG A 202 19.13 7.99 -20.73
C ARG A 202 18.96 9.51 -20.88
N LYS A 203 18.24 9.97 -21.92
CA LYS A 203 18.05 11.39 -22.22
C LYS A 203 16.83 12.02 -21.56
N VAL A 204 15.97 11.23 -20.92
CA VAL A 204 14.72 11.71 -20.33
C VAL A 204 14.81 11.62 -18.81
N PRO A 205 14.43 12.67 -18.05
CA PRO A 205 14.32 12.58 -16.61
C PRO A 205 13.32 11.48 -16.19
N GLU A 206 13.68 10.65 -15.23
CA GLU A 206 12.86 9.49 -14.81
C GLU A 206 11.45 9.87 -14.38
N TYR A 207 11.30 11.00 -13.69
CA TYR A 207 9.99 11.50 -13.27
C TYR A 207 9.11 11.88 -14.46
N LEU A 208 9.70 12.56 -15.46
CA LEU A 208 9.00 12.91 -16.69
C LEU A 208 8.60 11.68 -17.48
N PHE A 209 9.48 10.68 -17.58
CA PHE A 209 9.18 9.42 -18.23
C PHE A 209 8.03 8.68 -17.54
N THR A 210 8.05 8.61 -16.20
CA THR A 210 6.98 8.01 -15.41
C THR A 210 5.66 8.77 -15.61
N LEU A 211 5.69 10.10 -15.60
CA LEU A 211 4.53 10.94 -15.85
C LEU A 211 3.93 10.70 -17.24
N LEU A 212 4.78 10.58 -18.26
CA LEU A 212 4.33 10.29 -19.64
C LEU A 212 3.64 8.92 -19.75
N ILE A 213 4.16 7.89 -19.04
CA ILE A 213 3.50 6.58 -18.98
C ILE A 213 2.10 6.73 -18.36
N PHE A 214 1.97 7.43 -17.24
CA PHE A 214 0.66 7.63 -16.60
C PHE A 214 -0.29 8.48 -17.46
N ALA A 215 0.21 9.52 -18.14
CA ALA A 215 -0.57 10.30 -19.07
C ALA A 215 -1.08 9.43 -20.24
N LEU A 216 -0.25 8.52 -20.76
CA LEU A 216 -0.66 7.55 -21.76
C LEU A 216 -1.74 6.61 -21.25
N VAL A 217 -1.62 6.10 -20.00
CA VAL A 217 -2.66 5.28 -19.38
C VAL A 217 -3.96 6.07 -19.26
N CYS A 218 -3.92 7.34 -18.84
CA CYS A 218 -5.10 8.21 -18.80
C CYS A 218 -5.73 8.39 -20.18
N ALA A 219 -4.92 8.63 -21.22
CA ALA A 219 -5.41 8.73 -22.58
C ALA A 219 -6.09 7.42 -23.05
N VAL A 220 -5.47 6.28 -22.75
CA VAL A 220 -6.09 4.98 -23.04
C VAL A 220 -7.42 4.82 -22.30
N LEU A 221 -7.49 5.18 -21.01
CA LEU A 221 -8.74 5.12 -20.25
C LEU A 221 -9.82 6.04 -20.82
N LEU A 222 -9.49 7.24 -21.28
CA LEU A 222 -10.45 8.18 -21.84
C LEU A 222 -11.00 7.74 -23.21
N TYR A 223 -10.19 7.05 -24.01
CA TYR A 223 -10.56 6.61 -25.37
C TYR A 223 -10.86 5.11 -25.48
N LEU A 224 -10.81 4.39 -24.34
CA LEU A 224 -11.09 2.96 -24.33
C LEU A 224 -12.57 2.72 -24.68
N PRO A 225 -12.89 1.83 -25.64
CA PRO A 225 -14.27 1.51 -25.98
C PRO A 225 -14.88 0.60 -24.90
N TYR A 226 -15.41 1.20 -23.84
CA TYR A 226 -16.02 0.47 -22.71
C TYR A 226 -17.16 -0.45 -23.14
N ASP A 227 -17.92 -0.08 -24.17
CA ASP A 227 -18.96 -0.93 -24.74
C ASP A 227 -18.39 -2.22 -25.32
N LEU A 228 -17.19 -2.17 -25.93
CA LEU A 228 -16.51 -3.35 -26.43
C LEU A 228 -16.06 -4.26 -25.28
N ILE A 229 -15.52 -3.67 -24.19
CA ILE A 229 -15.13 -4.42 -23.00
C ILE A 229 -16.34 -5.09 -22.37
N ARG A 230 -17.46 -4.38 -22.25
CA ARG A 230 -18.73 -4.90 -21.75
C ARG A 230 -19.22 -6.07 -22.62
N TYR A 231 -19.22 -5.91 -23.94
CA TYR A 231 -19.63 -6.91 -24.87
C TYR A 231 -18.80 -8.21 -24.77
N TYR A 232 -17.46 -8.10 -24.76
CA TYR A 232 -16.60 -9.28 -24.62
C TYR A 232 -16.66 -9.91 -23.23
N SER A 233 -16.77 -9.11 -22.18
CA SER A 233 -16.93 -9.64 -20.82
C SER A 233 -18.21 -10.47 -20.66
N GLN A 234 -19.29 -10.09 -21.31
CA GLN A 234 -20.55 -10.86 -21.32
C GLN A 234 -20.43 -12.19 -22.08
N ARG A 235 -19.60 -12.24 -23.12
CA ARG A 235 -19.39 -13.48 -23.91
C ARG A 235 -18.43 -14.47 -23.27
N LEU A 236 -17.42 -14.00 -22.53
CA LEU A 236 -16.40 -14.85 -21.90
C LEU A 236 -16.90 -15.64 -20.70
N ILE A 237 -17.96 -15.22 -20.08
CA ILE A 237 -18.55 -15.89 -18.91
C ILE A 237 -19.96 -16.38 -19.29
N PRO A 238 -20.22 -17.70 -19.42
CA PRO A 238 -21.56 -18.23 -19.69
C PRO A 238 -22.57 -17.75 -18.62
N ASP A 239 -23.83 -17.63 -19.01
CA ASP A 239 -24.87 -17.13 -18.13
C ASP A 239 -24.91 -17.90 -16.82
N SER A 240 -24.61 -17.21 -15.72
CA SER A 240 -24.87 -17.77 -14.40
C SER A 240 -26.39 -17.87 -14.23
N PRO A 241 -26.92 -18.96 -13.64
CA PRO A 241 -28.36 -19.14 -13.44
C PRO A 241 -28.98 -18.15 -12.44
N ILE A 242 -28.22 -17.18 -11.95
CA ILE A 242 -28.68 -16.13 -11.04
C ILE A 242 -29.15 -14.96 -11.90
N SER A 243 -30.41 -15.05 -12.39
CA SER A 243 -31.14 -13.88 -12.85
C SER A 243 -31.50 -13.03 -11.63
N TRP A 244 -30.71 -12.00 -11.38
CA TRP A 244 -31.16 -10.96 -10.47
C TRP A 244 -32.26 -10.19 -11.21
N GLY A 245 -33.54 -10.53 -10.91
CA GLY A 245 -34.68 -9.74 -11.33
C GLY A 245 -34.59 -8.36 -10.67
N PHE A 246 -34.32 -7.34 -11.48
CA PHE A 246 -34.52 -5.94 -11.17
C PHE A 246 -35.72 -5.44 -11.97
#